data_a31a39e4d29facdca847bbfc90b127d2
#
_entry.id   a31a39e4d29facdca847bbfc90b127d2
#
_cell.length_a   1.000
_cell.length_b   1.000
_cell.length_c   1.000
_cell.angle_alpha   90.00
_cell.angle_beta   90.00
_cell.angle_gamma   90.00
#
_symmetry.space_group_name_H-M   'P 1'
#
loop_
_entity.id
_entity.type
_entity.pdbx_description
1 polymer ?
#
loop_
_entity_poly.entity_id
_entity_poly.type
_entity_poly.pdbx_seq_one_letter_code
_entity_poly.pdbx_strand_id
1 'polypeptide(L)'
;IAVAGIDDTEVHRIAHDTGRSDIIGFTLSEPTNGQVGVVGDRIVAKLRGETVDVASIDGIEPAGAAGVLDALAATAVALTQGATPQHIQRALESYRVEGHRGAVVHSGGGVKWVDNSKATNPHAADSALTGAGTVVWVAGGQLKGAAVDGVVKAHAEQFRAVALLGVDRDLIRASVQQVVPDVPVFVTDETDPQAAMDEVVAWAATQAQPGDTVLLAPAAASLDMFSGMSARGDAFAAAAMRHWDPDNK
;
A
#
# COMPACT_ATOMS: atom_id res chain seq x y z
N ILE A 1 12.00 -4.73 -25.81
CA ILE A 1 12.55 -4.89 -24.46
C ILE A 1 11.37 -5.09 -23.51
N ALA A 2 11.47 -6.09 -22.62
CA ALA A 2 10.55 -6.27 -21.52
C ALA A 2 11.25 -5.96 -20.18
N VAL A 3 10.49 -5.57 -19.16
CA VAL A 3 10.99 -5.33 -17.81
C VAL A 3 10.20 -6.21 -16.85
N ALA A 4 10.88 -6.92 -15.93
CA ALA A 4 10.26 -7.90 -15.04
C ALA A 4 10.85 -7.83 -13.62
N GLY A 5 9.96 -7.86 -12.62
CA GLY A 5 10.35 -7.99 -11.19
C GLY A 5 10.73 -9.42 -10.87
N ILE A 6 12.01 -9.67 -10.71
CA ILE A 6 12.55 -11.03 -10.56
C ILE A 6 12.57 -11.55 -9.13
N ASP A 7 12.18 -10.73 -8.17
CA ASP A 7 12.03 -11.15 -6.77
C ASP A 7 10.74 -11.99 -6.59
N ASP A 8 9.75 -11.81 -7.47
CA ASP A 8 8.58 -12.68 -7.54
C ASP A 8 8.90 -13.96 -8.32
N THR A 9 8.75 -15.10 -7.66
CA THR A 9 9.12 -16.41 -8.22
C THR A 9 8.33 -16.76 -9.48
N GLU A 10 7.05 -16.39 -9.55
CA GLU A 10 6.20 -16.71 -10.70
C GLU A 10 6.53 -15.76 -11.89
N VAL A 11 6.73 -14.47 -11.63
CA VAL A 11 7.19 -13.51 -12.66
C VAL A 11 8.55 -13.93 -13.20
N HIS A 12 9.48 -14.34 -12.33
CA HIS A 12 10.79 -14.83 -12.73
C HIS A 12 10.68 -16.07 -13.62
N ARG A 13 9.85 -17.05 -13.22
CA ARG A 13 9.59 -18.26 -14.00
C ARG A 13 9.01 -17.92 -15.38
N ILE A 14 7.97 -17.07 -15.43
CA ILE A 14 7.37 -16.64 -16.70
C ILE A 14 8.39 -15.95 -17.58
N ALA A 15 9.17 -15.01 -17.04
CA ALA A 15 10.22 -14.30 -17.79
C ALA A 15 11.23 -15.28 -18.41
N HIS A 16 11.66 -16.29 -17.64
CA HIS A 16 12.58 -17.32 -18.10
C HIS A 16 11.95 -18.18 -19.21
N ASP A 17 10.70 -18.62 -19.01
CA ASP A 17 10.01 -19.54 -19.94
C ASP A 17 9.68 -18.90 -21.30
N THR A 18 9.66 -17.56 -21.39
CA THR A 18 9.49 -16.86 -22.66
C THR A 18 10.64 -17.10 -23.66
N GLY A 19 11.82 -17.50 -23.17
CA GLY A 19 13.04 -17.63 -23.99
C GLY A 19 13.56 -16.30 -24.56
N ARG A 20 13.03 -15.15 -24.11
CA ARG A 20 13.45 -13.82 -24.58
C ARG A 20 14.80 -13.44 -24.00
N SER A 21 15.67 -12.88 -24.84
CA SER A 21 16.99 -12.36 -24.44
C SER A 21 16.98 -10.84 -24.15
N ASP A 22 15.84 -10.18 -24.38
CA ASP A 22 15.69 -8.72 -24.23
C ASP A 22 14.89 -8.32 -22.97
N ILE A 23 14.94 -9.14 -21.93
CA ILE A 23 14.33 -8.85 -20.64
C ILE A 23 15.36 -8.17 -19.73
N ILE A 24 14.96 -7.04 -19.12
CA ILE A 24 15.68 -6.42 -18.02
C ILE A 24 14.98 -6.80 -16.71
N GLY A 25 15.70 -7.49 -15.83
CA GLY A 25 15.23 -7.81 -14.48
C GLY A 25 15.35 -6.61 -13.56
N PHE A 26 14.45 -6.47 -12.59
CA PHE A 26 14.68 -5.58 -11.45
C PHE A 26 14.46 -6.33 -10.13
N THR A 27 15.25 -5.96 -9.10
CA THR A 27 15.35 -6.67 -7.82
C THR A 27 15.75 -5.75 -6.67
N LEU A 28 15.30 -6.02 -5.46
CA LEU A 28 15.80 -5.37 -4.26
C LEU A 28 17.20 -5.82 -3.86
N SER A 29 17.70 -6.88 -4.47
CA SER A 29 19.05 -7.42 -4.23
C SER A 29 20.09 -6.75 -5.13
N GLU A 30 21.38 -7.08 -4.91
CA GLU A 30 22.46 -6.66 -5.81
C GLU A 30 22.22 -7.21 -7.22
N PRO A 31 22.23 -6.35 -8.26
CA PRO A 31 21.94 -6.78 -9.63
C PRO A 31 23.06 -7.60 -10.23
N THR A 32 22.72 -8.56 -11.08
CA THR A 32 23.63 -9.22 -12.03
C THR A 32 23.51 -8.59 -13.43
N ASN A 33 24.28 -9.09 -14.41
CA ASN A 33 24.20 -8.55 -15.76
C ASN A 33 22.79 -8.73 -16.35
N GLY A 34 22.25 -7.66 -16.96
CA GLY A 34 20.88 -7.60 -17.46
C GLY A 34 19.87 -7.13 -16.40
N GLN A 35 20.30 -6.59 -15.26
CA GLN A 35 19.42 -6.22 -14.16
C GLN A 35 19.65 -4.80 -13.64
N VAL A 36 18.61 -4.26 -13.02
CA VAL A 36 18.66 -3.07 -12.17
C VAL A 36 18.33 -3.52 -10.74
N GLY A 37 19.12 -3.11 -9.75
CA GLY A 37 18.93 -3.54 -8.38
C GLY A 37 19.51 -2.57 -7.37
N VAL A 38 19.62 -3.00 -6.11
CA VAL A 38 20.07 -2.16 -4.99
C VAL A 38 21.43 -2.63 -4.51
N VAL A 39 22.38 -1.69 -4.33
CA VAL A 39 23.67 -1.91 -3.68
C VAL A 39 23.84 -0.85 -2.58
N GLY A 40 23.76 -1.27 -1.33
CA GLY A 40 23.70 -0.34 -0.20
C GLY A 40 22.44 0.54 -0.26
N ASP A 41 22.62 1.85 -0.40
CA ASP A 41 21.58 2.86 -0.55
C ASP A 41 21.43 3.35 -2.00
N ARG A 42 21.98 2.62 -2.98
CA ARG A 42 22.01 3.06 -4.38
C ARG A 42 21.24 2.11 -5.31
N ILE A 43 20.54 2.68 -6.26
CA ILE A 43 20.04 1.99 -7.46
C ILE A 43 21.21 1.85 -8.43
N VAL A 44 21.53 0.61 -8.78
CA VAL A 44 22.62 0.26 -9.70
C VAL A 44 22.06 -0.53 -10.88
N ALA A 45 22.45 -0.17 -12.08
CA ALA A 45 22.13 -0.90 -13.30
C ALA A 45 23.38 -1.63 -13.82
N LYS A 46 23.28 -2.94 -14.08
CA LYS A 46 24.29 -3.74 -14.77
C LYS A 46 23.72 -4.18 -16.12
N LEU A 47 23.85 -3.32 -17.11
CA LEU A 47 23.25 -3.50 -18.43
C LEU A 47 24.30 -3.48 -19.53
N ARG A 48 24.20 -4.40 -20.49
CA ARG A 48 25.11 -4.48 -21.67
C ARG A 48 26.61 -4.54 -21.30
N GLY A 49 26.91 -5.13 -20.14
CA GLY A 49 28.31 -5.23 -19.66
C GLY A 49 28.83 -3.97 -18.95
N GLU A 50 28.04 -2.92 -18.84
CA GLU A 50 28.35 -1.71 -18.09
C GLU A 50 27.67 -1.73 -16.72
N THR A 51 28.36 -1.18 -15.71
CA THR A 51 27.78 -0.94 -14.38
C THR A 51 27.63 0.55 -14.17
N VAL A 52 26.39 0.99 -13.88
CA VAL A 52 26.06 2.40 -13.73
C VAL A 52 25.39 2.62 -12.37
N ASP A 53 25.94 3.51 -11.56
CA ASP A 53 25.30 4.06 -10.38
C ASP A 53 24.27 5.11 -10.84
N VAL A 54 22.98 4.89 -10.52
CA VAL A 54 21.88 5.65 -11.11
C VAL A 54 21.31 6.67 -10.15
N ALA A 55 20.89 6.26 -8.94
CA ALA A 55 20.19 7.12 -8.01
C ALA A 55 20.29 6.61 -6.56
N SER A 56 20.03 7.48 -5.57
CA SER A 56 19.80 7.08 -4.19
C SER A 56 18.40 6.48 -4.03
N ILE A 57 18.26 5.53 -3.10
CA ILE A 57 16.96 5.07 -2.64
C ILE A 57 16.39 5.94 -1.51
N ASP A 58 17.20 6.83 -0.93
CA ASP A 58 16.75 7.73 0.13
C ASP A 58 15.71 8.72 -0.38
N GLY A 59 14.61 8.84 0.36
CA GLY A 59 13.52 9.75 0.03
C GLY A 59 12.61 9.29 -1.11
N ILE A 60 12.76 8.04 -1.59
CA ILE A 60 11.81 7.48 -2.57
C ILE A 60 10.42 7.35 -1.94
N GLU A 61 9.42 7.77 -2.70
CA GLU A 61 8.00 7.62 -2.37
C GLU A 61 7.31 6.61 -3.32
N PRO A 62 6.38 5.77 -2.78
CA PRO A 62 6.10 5.57 -1.34
C PRO A 62 7.30 4.96 -0.61
N ALA A 63 7.42 5.24 0.68
CA ALA A 63 8.52 4.69 1.47
C ALA A 63 8.45 3.15 1.58
N GLY A 64 9.61 2.51 1.68
CA GLY A 64 9.73 1.06 1.86
C GLY A 64 9.94 0.28 0.56
N ALA A 65 9.95 -1.05 0.67
CA ALA A 65 10.32 -1.96 -0.41
C ALA A 65 9.49 -1.81 -1.68
N ALA A 66 8.17 -1.54 -1.54
CA ALA A 66 7.28 -1.35 -2.68
C ALA A 66 7.67 -0.12 -3.52
N GLY A 67 7.96 1.02 -2.88
CA GLY A 67 8.39 2.22 -3.59
C GLY A 67 9.76 2.05 -4.26
N VAL A 68 10.67 1.33 -3.61
CA VAL A 68 11.97 1.01 -4.21
C VAL A 68 11.78 0.12 -5.44
N LEU A 69 10.91 -0.89 -5.39
CA LEU A 69 10.60 -1.75 -6.56
C LEU A 69 9.99 -0.94 -7.71
N ASP A 70 9.06 -0.01 -7.42
CA ASP A 70 8.50 0.90 -8.42
C ASP A 70 9.58 1.77 -9.07
N ALA A 71 10.50 2.32 -8.26
CA ALA A 71 11.62 3.11 -8.74
C ALA A 71 12.60 2.30 -9.60
N LEU A 72 12.89 1.04 -9.22
CA LEU A 72 13.73 0.12 -9.99
C LEU A 72 13.10 -0.20 -11.35
N ALA A 73 11.79 -0.49 -11.37
CA ALA A 73 11.05 -0.73 -12.61
C ALA A 73 11.07 0.50 -13.54
N ALA A 74 10.75 1.67 -12.97
CA ALA A 74 10.80 2.94 -13.70
C ALA A 74 12.21 3.25 -14.23
N THR A 75 13.24 3.01 -13.44
CA THR A 75 14.65 3.17 -13.82
C THR A 75 15.00 2.26 -15.00
N ALA A 76 14.63 0.97 -14.93
CA ALA A 76 14.89 0.02 -16.01
C ALA A 76 14.26 0.50 -17.33
N VAL A 77 12.99 0.94 -17.28
CA VAL A 77 12.31 1.48 -18.47
C VAL A 77 12.99 2.76 -18.98
N ALA A 78 13.28 3.72 -18.09
CA ALA A 78 13.88 5.01 -18.46
C ALA A 78 15.24 4.86 -19.13
N LEU A 79 16.10 3.97 -18.61
CA LEU A 79 17.41 3.67 -19.20
C LEU A 79 17.29 3.11 -20.63
N THR A 80 16.25 2.31 -20.92
CA THR A 80 16.01 1.81 -22.28
C THR A 80 15.61 2.91 -23.27
N GLN A 81 15.07 4.02 -22.77
CA GLN A 81 14.67 5.19 -23.56
C GLN A 81 15.77 6.26 -23.61
N GLY A 82 16.97 5.97 -23.09
CA GLY A 82 18.11 6.87 -23.15
C GLY A 82 18.14 7.95 -22.08
N ALA A 83 17.35 7.79 -20.99
CA ALA A 83 17.47 8.67 -19.84
C ALA A 83 18.85 8.52 -19.19
N THR A 84 19.45 9.63 -18.78
CA THR A 84 20.71 9.60 -18.02
C THR A 84 20.46 9.38 -16.53
N PRO A 85 21.47 8.90 -15.77
CA PRO A 85 21.37 8.78 -14.33
C PRO A 85 20.89 10.08 -13.65
N GLN A 86 21.39 11.22 -14.09
CA GLN A 86 21.00 12.53 -13.55
C GLN A 86 19.52 12.88 -13.79
N HIS A 87 18.96 12.45 -14.93
CA HIS A 87 17.53 12.62 -15.21
C HIS A 87 16.69 11.76 -14.26
N ILE A 88 17.10 10.50 -14.08
CA ILE A 88 16.40 9.54 -13.20
C ILE A 88 16.47 9.99 -11.74
N GLN A 89 17.67 10.34 -11.24
CA GLN A 89 17.85 10.86 -9.89
C GLN A 89 16.92 12.04 -9.61
N ARG A 90 16.91 13.05 -10.49
CA ARG A 90 16.03 14.22 -10.33
C ARG A 90 14.54 13.88 -10.35
N ALA A 91 14.15 12.94 -11.22
CA ALA A 91 12.76 12.50 -11.29
C ALA A 91 12.33 11.80 -9.99
N LEU A 92 13.15 10.91 -9.45
CA LEU A 92 12.88 10.22 -8.18
C LEU A 92 12.86 11.20 -6.99
N GLU A 93 13.78 12.16 -6.92
CA GLU A 93 13.82 13.19 -5.89
C GLU A 93 12.60 14.12 -5.91
N SER A 94 12.06 14.38 -7.09
CA SER A 94 10.91 15.27 -7.27
C SER A 94 9.55 14.56 -7.23
N TYR A 95 9.53 13.23 -7.41
CA TYR A 95 8.30 12.46 -7.40
C TYR A 95 7.68 12.50 -6.01
N ARG A 96 6.37 12.73 -5.99
CA ARG A 96 5.56 12.60 -4.77
C ARG A 96 4.39 11.67 -5.07
N VAL A 97 4.10 10.81 -4.12
CA VAL A 97 2.95 9.94 -4.22
C VAL A 97 1.69 10.80 -4.25
N GLU A 98 0.84 10.55 -5.25
CA GLU A 98 -0.49 11.14 -5.24
C GLU A 98 -1.23 10.75 -3.95
N GLY A 99 -2.13 11.61 -3.49
CA GLY A 99 -2.97 11.34 -2.33
C GLY A 99 -3.63 9.95 -2.34
N HIS A 100 -3.99 9.45 -1.18
CA HIS A 100 -4.67 8.17 -0.98
C HIS A 100 -3.82 6.90 -1.24
N ARG A 101 -2.50 7.02 -1.26
CA ARG A 101 -1.55 5.91 -1.41
C ARG A 101 -0.52 5.90 -0.27
N GLY A 102 -0.96 5.52 0.93
CA GLY A 102 -0.10 5.50 2.12
C GLY A 102 0.20 6.89 2.70
N ALA A 103 -0.65 7.88 2.38
CA ALA A 103 -0.48 9.24 2.89
C ALA A 103 -0.83 9.31 4.38
N VAL A 104 0.07 9.85 5.21
CA VAL A 104 -0.25 10.21 6.60
C VAL A 104 -1.11 11.47 6.57
N VAL A 105 -2.40 11.33 6.84
CA VAL A 105 -3.39 12.41 6.80
C VAL A 105 -3.58 13.10 8.14
N HIS A 106 -3.24 12.41 9.23
CA HIS A 106 -3.26 12.97 10.57
C HIS A 106 -2.31 12.20 11.49
N SER A 107 -1.80 12.85 12.53
CA SER A 107 -1.00 12.21 13.58
C SER A 107 -1.12 12.97 14.88
N GLY A 108 -1.17 12.25 16.00
CA GLY A 108 -1.24 12.84 17.34
C GLY A 108 -1.30 11.75 18.41
N GLY A 109 -0.89 12.02 19.64
CA GLY A 109 -0.93 11.08 20.75
C GLY A 109 -0.19 9.74 20.48
N GLY A 110 0.81 9.75 19.59
CA GLY A 110 1.55 8.55 19.17
C GLY A 110 0.81 7.66 18.16
N VAL A 111 -0.34 8.08 17.65
CA VAL A 111 -1.12 7.35 16.61
C VAL A 111 -0.96 8.04 15.26
N LYS A 112 -0.82 7.23 14.20
CA LYS A 112 -0.80 7.71 12.80
C LYS A 112 -2.11 7.33 12.11
N TRP A 113 -2.64 8.23 11.31
CA TRP A 113 -3.80 8.00 10.46
C TRP A 113 -3.34 7.98 9.01
N VAL A 114 -3.45 6.83 8.37
CA VAL A 114 -2.88 6.58 7.04
C VAL A 114 -3.97 6.27 6.04
N ASP A 115 -4.04 7.10 5.00
CA ASP A 115 -4.96 6.94 3.89
C ASP A 115 -4.30 6.16 2.76
N ASN A 116 -4.78 4.94 2.55
CA ASN A 116 -4.46 4.10 1.40
C ASN A 116 -5.74 3.68 0.66
N SER A 117 -6.65 4.64 0.42
CA SER A 117 -7.92 4.40 -0.26
C SER A 117 -7.75 3.82 -1.68
N LYS A 118 -6.57 3.97 -2.29
CA LYS A 118 -6.21 3.30 -3.55
C LYS A 118 -6.08 1.78 -3.44
N ALA A 119 -6.01 1.20 -2.25
CA ALA A 119 -6.02 -0.25 -2.01
C ALA A 119 -7.41 -0.86 -2.27
N THR A 120 -7.85 -0.82 -3.52
CA THR A 120 -9.22 -1.19 -3.94
C THR A 120 -9.43 -2.69 -4.19
N ASN A 121 -8.47 -3.51 -3.81
CA ASN A 121 -8.55 -4.97 -3.88
C ASN A 121 -7.71 -5.61 -2.76
N PRO A 122 -7.91 -6.91 -2.45
CA PRO A 122 -7.20 -7.59 -1.36
C PRO A 122 -5.68 -7.55 -1.49
N HIS A 123 -5.12 -7.72 -2.68
CA HIS A 123 -3.66 -7.69 -2.88
C HIS A 123 -3.06 -6.31 -2.55
N ALA A 124 -3.73 -5.22 -2.93
CA ALA A 124 -3.28 -3.88 -2.58
C ALA A 124 -3.40 -3.61 -1.07
N ALA A 125 -4.42 -4.16 -0.40
CA ALA A 125 -4.56 -4.07 1.05
C ALA A 125 -3.47 -4.88 1.78
N ASP A 126 -3.11 -6.06 1.28
CA ASP A 126 -2.00 -6.87 1.76
C ASP A 126 -0.68 -6.08 1.74
N SER A 127 -0.39 -5.44 0.61
CA SER A 127 0.78 -4.57 0.48
C SER A 127 0.76 -3.38 1.45
N ALA A 128 -0.42 -2.79 1.70
CA ALA A 128 -0.58 -1.65 2.61
C ALA A 128 -0.42 -2.04 4.09
N LEU A 129 -0.83 -3.25 4.46
CA LEU A 129 -0.70 -3.81 5.81
C LEU A 129 0.73 -4.28 6.10
N THR A 130 1.46 -4.69 5.05
CA THR A 130 2.84 -5.16 5.20
C THR A 130 3.73 -4.08 5.80
N GLY A 131 4.27 -4.34 7.01
CA GLY A 131 5.15 -3.42 7.73
C GLY A 131 4.45 -2.27 8.45
N ALA A 132 3.12 -2.23 8.49
CA ALA A 132 2.37 -1.16 9.16
C ALA A 132 2.39 -1.24 10.70
N GLY A 133 2.94 -2.33 11.29
CA GLY A 133 2.91 -2.57 12.72
C GLY A 133 1.52 -2.96 13.23
N THR A 134 1.17 -2.54 14.45
CA THR A 134 -0.19 -2.76 14.98
C THR A 134 -1.18 -1.78 14.34
N VAL A 135 -2.29 -2.29 13.84
CA VAL A 135 -3.26 -1.49 13.09
C VAL A 135 -4.67 -1.57 13.64
N VAL A 136 -5.38 -0.44 13.58
CA VAL A 136 -6.84 -0.40 13.52
C VAL A 136 -7.19 -0.31 12.03
N TRP A 137 -7.72 -1.40 11.48
CA TRP A 137 -7.95 -1.52 10.05
C TRP A 137 -9.33 -0.99 9.66
N VAL A 138 -9.38 0.01 8.78
CA VAL A 138 -10.62 0.52 8.18
C VAL A 138 -10.74 -0.06 6.77
N ALA A 139 -11.78 -0.89 6.54
CA ALA A 139 -11.95 -1.66 5.32
C ALA A 139 -13.40 -1.69 4.82
N GLY A 140 -13.56 -2.09 3.55
CA GLY A 140 -14.88 -2.31 2.95
C GLY A 140 -15.15 -1.54 1.69
N GLY A 141 -16.31 -1.83 1.10
CA GLY A 141 -16.73 -1.45 -0.24
C GLY A 141 -17.17 -2.66 -1.05
N GLN A 142 -16.94 -2.66 -2.37
CA GLN A 142 -17.23 -3.77 -3.27
C GLN A 142 -15.99 -4.65 -3.50
N LEU A 143 -16.01 -5.89 -3.00
CA LEU A 143 -14.97 -6.91 -3.23
C LEU A 143 -14.97 -7.46 -4.66
N LYS A 144 -16.10 -7.36 -5.37
CA LYS A 144 -16.27 -7.86 -6.75
C LYS A 144 -15.94 -9.36 -6.89
N GLY A 145 -16.29 -10.14 -5.87
CA GLY A 145 -16.02 -11.58 -5.82
C GLY A 145 -14.59 -11.97 -5.41
N ALA A 146 -13.73 -11.00 -5.07
CA ALA A 146 -12.40 -11.32 -4.54
C ALA A 146 -12.49 -11.82 -3.10
N ALA A 147 -11.69 -12.84 -2.77
CA ALA A 147 -11.58 -13.37 -1.41
C ALA A 147 -10.60 -12.52 -0.58
N VAL A 148 -10.98 -12.19 0.66
CA VAL A 148 -10.18 -11.41 1.60
C VAL A 148 -9.47 -12.26 2.66
N ASP A 149 -9.79 -13.56 2.74
CA ASP A 149 -9.28 -14.48 3.77
C ASP A 149 -7.74 -14.55 3.81
N GLY A 150 -7.09 -14.48 2.65
CA GLY A 150 -5.63 -14.49 2.55
C GLY A 150 -5.00 -13.31 3.28
N VAL A 151 -5.55 -12.12 3.07
CA VAL A 151 -5.09 -10.87 3.73
C VAL A 151 -5.31 -10.95 5.23
N VAL A 152 -6.51 -11.36 5.67
CA VAL A 152 -6.84 -11.48 7.09
C VAL A 152 -5.90 -12.46 7.79
N LYS A 153 -5.61 -13.61 7.18
CA LYS A 153 -4.69 -14.61 7.73
C LYS A 153 -3.24 -14.11 7.80
N ALA A 154 -2.77 -13.45 6.75
CA ALA A 154 -1.40 -12.95 6.67
C ALA A 154 -1.08 -11.88 7.73
N HIS A 155 -2.10 -11.08 8.11
CA HIS A 155 -1.94 -9.93 9.02
C HIS A 155 -2.67 -10.09 10.36
N ALA A 156 -3.09 -11.31 10.70
CA ALA A 156 -3.89 -11.62 11.89
C ALA A 156 -3.33 -11.02 13.20
N GLU A 157 -2.01 -11.08 13.38
CA GLU A 157 -1.32 -10.61 14.59
C GLU A 157 -1.19 -9.08 14.67
N GLN A 158 -1.45 -8.38 13.55
CA GLN A 158 -1.34 -6.91 13.51
C GLN A 158 -2.64 -6.20 13.90
N PHE A 159 -3.78 -6.89 13.84
CA PHE A 159 -5.07 -6.25 14.06
C PHE A 159 -5.33 -5.99 15.54
N ARG A 160 -5.37 -4.71 15.92
CA ARG A 160 -5.95 -4.28 17.20
C ARG A 160 -7.47 -4.28 17.13
N ALA A 161 -8.02 -3.78 16.04
CA ALA A 161 -9.45 -3.70 15.78
C ALA A 161 -9.73 -3.54 14.29
N VAL A 162 -10.95 -3.80 13.85
CA VAL A 162 -11.38 -3.67 12.46
C VAL A 162 -12.69 -2.89 12.37
N ALA A 163 -12.73 -1.83 11.55
CA ALA A 163 -13.91 -1.02 11.31
C ALA A 163 -14.34 -1.14 9.84
N LEU A 164 -15.61 -1.48 9.61
CA LEU A 164 -16.10 -1.91 8.31
C LEU A 164 -17.26 -1.07 7.82
N LEU A 165 -17.23 -0.73 6.51
CA LEU A 165 -18.29 -0.03 5.79
C LEU A 165 -18.50 -0.62 4.38
N GLY A 166 -19.54 -0.20 3.70
CA GLY A 166 -19.82 -0.59 2.32
C GLY A 166 -20.59 -1.90 2.18
N VAL A 167 -20.89 -2.25 0.93
CA VAL A 167 -21.86 -3.33 0.61
C VAL A 167 -21.39 -4.71 0.99
N ASP A 168 -20.08 -5.01 0.88
CA ASP A 168 -19.51 -6.32 1.18
C ASP A 168 -18.87 -6.40 2.59
N ARG A 169 -19.16 -5.44 3.49
CA ARG A 169 -18.64 -5.39 4.87
C ARG A 169 -18.84 -6.69 5.65
N ASP A 170 -19.96 -7.36 5.45
CA ASP A 170 -20.28 -8.61 6.15
C ASP A 170 -19.39 -9.78 5.74
N LEU A 171 -18.92 -9.80 4.48
CA LEU A 171 -17.97 -10.81 4.00
C LEU A 171 -16.61 -10.62 4.68
N ILE A 172 -16.15 -9.38 4.82
CA ILE A 172 -14.90 -9.07 5.53
C ILE A 172 -15.06 -9.40 7.03
N ARG A 173 -16.19 -9.02 7.65
CA ARG A 173 -16.49 -9.37 9.04
C ARG A 173 -16.41 -10.86 9.27
N ALA A 174 -17.05 -11.66 8.43
CA ALA A 174 -17.05 -13.12 8.55
C ALA A 174 -15.64 -13.70 8.49
N SER A 175 -14.81 -13.22 7.57
CA SER A 175 -13.41 -13.62 7.45
C SER A 175 -12.58 -13.25 8.70
N VAL A 176 -12.74 -12.01 9.21
CA VAL A 176 -12.05 -11.56 10.44
C VAL A 176 -12.48 -12.41 11.64
N GLN A 177 -13.78 -12.63 11.85
CA GLN A 177 -14.29 -13.42 12.95
C GLN A 177 -13.86 -14.89 12.90
N GLN A 178 -13.68 -15.44 11.71
CA GLN A 178 -13.18 -16.81 11.53
C GLN A 178 -11.71 -16.96 11.91
N VAL A 179 -10.88 -15.96 11.61
CA VAL A 179 -9.42 -16.03 11.77
C VAL A 179 -8.97 -15.47 13.13
N VAL A 180 -9.55 -14.37 13.56
CA VAL A 180 -9.20 -13.63 14.78
C VAL A 180 -10.47 -13.26 15.57
N PRO A 181 -11.18 -14.24 16.17
CA PRO A 181 -12.48 -14.03 16.80
C PRO A 181 -12.47 -13.03 17.95
N ASP A 182 -11.32 -12.84 18.59
CA ASP A 182 -11.18 -11.95 19.75
C ASP A 182 -10.88 -10.49 19.36
N VAL A 183 -10.61 -10.21 18.08
CA VAL A 183 -10.38 -8.85 17.59
C VAL A 183 -11.71 -8.08 17.53
N PRO A 184 -11.81 -6.90 18.15
CA PRO A 184 -13.00 -6.07 18.07
C PRO A 184 -13.33 -5.70 16.62
N VAL A 185 -14.59 -5.91 16.22
CA VAL A 185 -15.07 -5.55 14.88
C VAL A 185 -16.28 -4.63 15.03
N PHE A 186 -16.22 -3.48 14.41
CA PHE A 186 -17.33 -2.56 14.21
C PHE A 186 -17.82 -2.60 12.77
N VAL A 187 -19.12 -2.55 12.58
CA VAL A 187 -19.75 -2.52 11.25
C VAL A 187 -20.80 -1.42 11.29
N THR A 188 -20.67 -0.43 10.39
CA THR A 188 -21.73 0.58 10.26
C THR A 188 -22.86 0.09 9.35
N ASP A 189 -24.08 0.43 9.70
CA ASP A 189 -25.27 0.25 8.86
C ASP A 189 -25.63 1.54 8.11
N GLU A 190 -24.89 2.62 8.35
CA GLU A 190 -25.10 3.90 7.69
C GLU A 190 -24.84 3.81 6.19
N THR A 191 -25.71 4.44 5.41
CA THR A 191 -25.65 4.44 3.93
C THR A 191 -25.19 5.76 3.33
N ASP A 192 -25.27 6.84 4.10
CA ASP A 192 -24.65 8.11 3.70
C ASP A 192 -23.13 7.98 3.78
N PRO A 193 -22.38 8.27 2.70
CA PRO A 193 -20.95 8.06 2.64
C PRO A 193 -20.17 8.78 3.75
N GLN A 194 -20.58 10.02 4.05
CA GLN A 194 -19.87 10.85 5.02
C GLN A 194 -20.18 10.38 6.45
N ALA A 195 -21.45 10.11 6.75
CA ALA A 195 -21.88 9.61 8.05
C ALA A 195 -21.28 8.24 8.35
N ALA A 196 -21.26 7.32 7.37
CA ALA A 196 -20.61 6.01 7.50
C ALA A 196 -19.11 6.12 7.83
N MET A 197 -18.40 7.01 7.13
CA MET A 197 -16.98 7.23 7.39
C MET A 197 -16.77 7.87 8.77
N ASP A 198 -17.61 8.81 9.17
CA ASP A 198 -17.55 9.41 10.50
C ASP A 198 -17.76 8.37 11.62
N GLU A 199 -18.74 7.47 11.48
CA GLU A 199 -18.97 6.40 12.47
C GLU A 199 -17.78 5.45 12.59
N VAL A 200 -17.25 4.94 11.48
CA VAL A 200 -16.13 3.99 11.53
C VAL A 200 -14.86 4.63 12.07
N VAL A 201 -14.61 5.89 11.73
CA VAL A 201 -13.44 6.64 12.20
C VAL A 201 -13.58 7.01 13.68
N ALA A 202 -14.75 7.48 14.10
CA ALA A 202 -15.03 7.77 15.51
C ALA A 202 -14.82 6.52 16.38
N TRP A 203 -15.34 5.37 15.94
CA TRP A 203 -15.12 4.11 16.65
C TRP A 203 -13.64 3.69 16.62
N ALA A 204 -12.97 3.77 15.48
CA ALA A 204 -11.54 3.45 15.36
C ALA A 204 -10.69 4.28 16.32
N ALA A 205 -11.03 5.57 16.49
CA ALA A 205 -10.38 6.46 17.45
C ALA A 205 -10.46 5.96 18.89
N THR A 206 -11.55 5.29 19.28
CA THR A 206 -11.68 4.70 20.61
C THR A 206 -10.81 3.48 20.84
N GLN A 207 -10.42 2.78 19.77
CA GLN A 207 -9.62 1.54 19.82
C GLN A 207 -8.12 1.80 19.73
N ALA A 208 -7.70 2.85 19.01
CA ALA A 208 -6.30 3.13 18.74
C ALA A 208 -5.53 3.50 20.02
N GLN A 209 -4.28 3.04 20.12
CA GLN A 209 -3.36 3.29 21.24
C GLN A 209 -2.04 3.89 20.73
N PRO A 210 -1.25 4.57 21.57
CA PRO A 210 0.06 5.07 21.17
C PRO A 210 0.93 3.96 20.55
N GLY A 211 1.48 4.23 19.38
CA GLY A 211 2.24 3.27 18.55
C GLY A 211 1.43 2.62 17.44
N ASP A 212 0.10 2.72 17.46
CA ASP A 212 -0.75 2.15 16.43
C ASP A 212 -0.85 3.03 15.16
N THR A 213 -1.23 2.37 14.08
CA THR A 213 -1.66 3.02 12.85
C THR A 213 -3.15 2.77 12.62
N VAL A 214 -3.96 3.81 12.49
CA VAL A 214 -5.31 3.68 11.91
C VAL A 214 -5.18 3.74 10.40
N LEU A 215 -5.41 2.61 9.74
CA LEU A 215 -5.11 2.43 8.32
C LEU A 215 -6.39 2.24 7.51
N LEU A 216 -6.70 3.20 6.64
CA LEU A 216 -7.67 2.98 5.56
C LEU A 216 -7.00 2.20 4.44
N ALA A 217 -7.20 0.90 4.38
CA ALA A 217 -6.79 0.01 3.29
C ALA A 217 -7.98 -0.88 2.91
N PRO A 218 -8.90 -0.38 2.08
CA PRO A 218 -10.26 -0.91 1.99
C PRO A 218 -10.40 -2.35 1.51
N ALA A 219 -9.42 -2.90 0.80
CA ALA A 219 -9.46 -4.20 0.12
C ALA A 219 -10.56 -4.31 -0.96
N ALA A 220 -11.33 -3.24 -1.18
CA ALA A 220 -12.53 -3.22 -2.00
C ALA A 220 -12.71 -1.88 -2.74
N ALA A 221 -13.41 -1.91 -3.86
CA ALA A 221 -13.76 -0.71 -4.61
C ALA A 221 -14.75 0.16 -3.84
N SER A 222 -14.78 1.47 -4.12
CA SER A 222 -15.55 2.47 -3.35
C SER A 222 -16.87 2.88 -3.98
N LEU A 223 -17.18 2.40 -5.20
CA LEU A 223 -18.29 2.91 -6.01
C LEU A 223 -19.71 2.54 -5.51
N ASP A 224 -19.79 1.73 -4.47
CA ASP A 224 -21.03 1.43 -3.75
C ASP A 224 -21.52 2.59 -2.87
N MET A 225 -20.59 3.40 -2.35
CA MET A 225 -20.90 4.50 -1.44
C MET A 225 -20.31 5.85 -1.90
N PHE A 226 -19.13 5.86 -2.50
CA PHE A 226 -18.40 7.07 -2.87
C PHE A 226 -18.31 7.22 -4.38
N SER A 227 -18.18 8.45 -4.88
CA SER A 227 -17.96 8.71 -6.31
C SER A 227 -16.63 8.15 -6.85
N GLY A 228 -15.73 7.74 -5.96
CA GLY A 228 -14.44 7.17 -6.29
C GLY A 228 -13.56 6.98 -5.05
N MET A 229 -12.40 6.38 -5.24
CA MET A 229 -11.44 6.15 -4.16
C MET A 229 -10.93 7.45 -3.53
N SER A 230 -10.79 8.53 -4.30
CA SER A 230 -10.34 9.82 -3.77
C SER A 230 -11.38 10.41 -2.81
N ALA A 231 -12.66 10.39 -3.18
CA ALA A 231 -13.73 10.86 -2.29
C ALA A 231 -13.79 10.07 -0.98
N ARG A 232 -13.52 8.75 -1.02
CA ARG A 232 -13.42 7.92 0.19
C ARG A 232 -12.23 8.30 1.06
N GLY A 233 -11.06 8.55 0.45
CA GLY A 233 -9.86 8.97 1.17
C GLY A 233 -10.02 10.37 1.77
N ASP A 234 -10.60 11.32 1.03
CA ASP A 234 -10.91 12.66 1.54
C ASP A 234 -11.87 12.61 2.75
N ALA A 235 -12.91 11.78 2.67
CA ALA A 235 -13.83 11.57 3.78
C ALA A 235 -13.12 11.01 5.02
N PHE A 236 -12.21 10.03 4.83
CA PHE A 236 -11.39 9.47 5.92
C PHE A 236 -10.47 10.53 6.55
N ALA A 237 -9.76 11.30 5.74
CA ALA A 237 -8.86 12.35 6.23
C ALA A 237 -9.64 13.41 7.03
N ALA A 238 -10.80 13.84 6.52
CA ALA A 238 -11.65 14.80 7.21
C ALA A 238 -12.23 14.24 8.53
N ALA A 239 -12.64 12.97 8.55
CA ALA A 239 -13.13 12.30 9.76
C ALA A 239 -12.02 12.11 10.80
N ALA A 240 -10.80 11.74 10.39
CA ALA A 240 -9.65 11.63 11.28
C ALA A 240 -9.37 12.94 12.02
N MET A 241 -9.41 14.07 11.30
CA MET A 241 -9.22 15.39 11.90
C MET A 241 -10.33 15.78 12.89
N ARG A 242 -11.56 15.28 12.69
CA ARG A 242 -12.70 15.60 13.58
C ARG A 242 -12.74 14.75 14.85
N HIS A 243 -12.41 13.48 14.73
CA HIS A 243 -12.65 12.49 15.78
C HIS A 243 -11.42 12.09 16.59
N TRP A 244 -10.22 12.48 16.15
CA TRP A 244 -9.02 12.21 16.90
C TRP A 244 -8.53 13.45 17.65
N ASP A 245 -8.74 13.46 18.96
CA ASP A 245 -8.17 14.46 19.89
C ASP A 245 -7.23 13.72 20.85
N PRO A 246 -5.90 13.89 20.71
CA PRO A 246 -4.93 13.21 21.56
C PRO A 246 -4.98 13.65 23.04
N ASP A 247 -5.53 14.83 23.33
CA ASP A 247 -5.61 15.39 24.68
C ASP A 247 -6.84 14.90 25.46
N ASN A 248 -7.72 14.16 24.82
CA ASN A 248 -8.99 13.68 25.39
C ASN A 248 -9.00 12.15 25.72
N LYS A 249 -7.81 11.53 25.89
CA LYS A 249 -7.66 10.13 26.31
C LYS A 249 -6.91 9.97 27.61
#